data_ca26e3b07b43beff1f553786cf70d3a0
#
_entry.id   ca26e3b07b43beff1f553786cf70d3a0
#
_cell.length_a   1.000
_cell.length_b   1.000
_cell.length_c   1.000
_cell.angle_alpha   90.00
_cell.angle_beta   90.00
_cell.angle_gamma   90.00
#
_symmetry.space_group_name_H-M   'P 1'
#
loop_
_entity.id
_entity.type
_entity.pdbx_description
1 polymer ?
#
loop_
_entity_poly.entity_id
_entity_poly.type
_entity_poly.pdbx_seq_one_letter_code
_entity_poly.pdbx_strand_id
1 'polypeptide(L)'
;MISRKKILVIGDVMLDRYWMGHVNRISPEAPVPILDVSKAIDKPGGAANVAKNLSDFGMDVTLIGLTGKDEAAMKLFELLSEDLLDRLLEP
;
A
#
# COMPACT_ATOMS: atom_id res chain seq x y z
N MET A 1 7.52 29.77 -11.38
CA MET A 1 6.82 28.73 -10.60
C MET A 1 6.49 27.56 -11.50
N ILE A 2 6.78 26.36 -11.05
CA ILE A 2 6.54 25.15 -11.84
C ILE A 2 5.13 24.66 -11.56
N SER A 3 4.34 24.53 -12.63
CA SER A 3 3.00 23.96 -12.51
C SER A 3 3.08 22.46 -12.26
N ARG A 4 2.26 21.96 -11.35
CA ARG A 4 2.15 20.52 -11.13
C ARG A 4 1.43 19.86 -12.30
N LYS A 5 1.97 18.77 -12.76
CA LYS A 5 1.28 17.91 -13.71
C LYS A 5 0.13 17.20 -13.01
N LYS A 6 -0.99 17.08 -13.71
CA LYS A 6 -2.14 16.33 -13.22
C LYS A 6 -2.09 14.94 -13.83
N ILE A 7 -2.11 13.93 -12.98
CA ILE A 7 -2.01 12.52 -13.37
C ILE A 7 -3.23 11.78 -12.85
N LEU A 8 -3.84 11.01 -13.71
CA LEU A 8 -4.92 10.10 -13.32
C LEU A 8 -4.37 8.68 -13.29
N VAL A 9 -4.47 8.03 -12.14
CA VAL A 9 -4.08 6.64 -11.97
C VAL A 9 -5.35 5.82 -11.78
N ILE A 10 -5.54 4.81 -12.64
CA ILE A 10 -6.69 3.92 -12.59
C ILE A 10 -6.17 2.50 -12.53
N GLY A 11 -6.64 1.72 -11.57
CA GLY A 11 -6.23 0.33 -11.48
C GLY A 11 -6.60 -0.29 -10.14
N ASP A 12 -6.15 -1.52 -9.96
CA ASP A 12 -6.40 -2.24 -8.73
C ASP A 12 -5.57 -1.64 -7.61
N VAL A 13 -6.24 -1.30 -6.52
CA VAL A 13 -5.58 -0.83 -5.30
C VAL A 13 -5.57 -1.96 -4.29
N MET A 14 -4.46 -2.08 -3.59
CA MET A 14 -4.27 -3.16 -2.64
C MET A 14 -3.37 -2.72 -1.50
N LEU A 15 -3.40 -3.49 -0.43
CA LEU A 15 -2.51 -3.30 0.70
C LEU A 15 -1.46 -4.40 0.65
N ASP A 16 -0.19 -3.99 0.61
CA ASP A 16 0.92 -4.92 0.73
C ASP A 16 1.35 -4.98 2.19
N ARG A 17 1.33 -6.18 2.75
CA ARG A 17 1.73 -6.39 4.14
C ARG A 17 3.01 -7.18 4.19
N TYR A 18 4.03 -6.59 4.81
CA TYR A 18 5.35 -7.19 4.96
C TYR A 18 5.55 -7.62 6.40
N TRP A 19 5.84 -8.89 6.58
CA TRP A 19 6.17 -9.44 7.90
C TRP A 19 7.68 -9.59 7.98
N MET A 20 8.26 -8.95 8.97
CA MET A 20 9.70 -8.96 9.20
C MET A 20 10.00 -9.66 10.52
N GLY A 21 11.06 -10.45 10.54
CA GLY A 21 11.44 -11.18 11.72
C GLY A 21 12.69 -12.00 11.49
N HIS A 22 12.92 -12.95 12.35
CA HIS A 22 14.08 -13.83 12.29
C HIS A 22 13.70 -15.24 11.89
N VAL A 23 14.48 -15.81 10.99
CA VAL A 23 14.35 -17.21 10.58
C VAL A 23 15.56 -17.95 11.14
N ASN A 24 15.43 -18.44 12.37
CA ASN A 24 16.55 -19.05 13.07
C ASN A 24 16.32 -20.51 13.47
N ARG A 25 15.22 -21.09 13.02
CA ARG A 25 14.90 -22.49 13.31
C ARG A 25 14.05 -23.07 12.18
N ILE A 26 14.00 -24.40 12.15
CA ILE A 26 13.21 -25.15 11.19
C ILE A 26 12.05 -25.80 11.93
N SER A 27 10.90 -25.90 11.26
CA SER A 27 9.73 -26.54 11.83
C SER A 27 10.01 -28.00 12.21
N PRO A 28 9.56 -28.47 13.37
CA PRO A 28 9.71 -29.88 13.73
C PRO A 28 8.79 -30.78 12.90
N GLU A 29 7.78 -30.26 12.26
CA GLU A 29 6.79 -31.04 11.49
C GLU A 29 7.15 -31.17 10.02
N ALA A 30 7.94 -30.26 9.47
CA ALA A 30 8.34 -30.26 8.08
C ALA A 30 9.67 -29.49 7.93
N PRO A 31 10.49 -29.81 6.90
CA PRO A 31 11.76 -29.11 6.72
C PRO A 31 11.59 -27.72 6.11
N VAL A 32 10.86 -26.88 6.80
CA VAL A 32 10.59 -25.50 6.37
C VAL A 32 11.03 -24.52 7.46
N PRO A 33 11.59 -23.37 7.06
CA PRO A 33 11.97 -22.34 8.03
C PRO A 33 10.74 -21.77 8.74
N ILE A 34 10.92 -21.38 9.98
CA ILE A 34 9.89 -20.67 10.76
C ILE A 34 10.31 -19.20 10.86
N LEU A 35 9.40 -18.31 10.48
CA LEU A 35 9.59 -16.89 10.63
C LEU A 35 8.98 -16.45 11.96
N ASP A 36 9.82 -16.01 12.88
CA ASP A 36 9.37 -15.38 14.11
C ASP A 36 9.13 -13.90 13.83
N VAL A 37 7.87 -13.52 13.65
CA VAL A 37 7.51 -12.17 13.23
C VAL A 37 7.71 -11.20 14.37
N SER A 38 8.58 -10.22 14.19
CA SER A 38 8.82 -9.14 15.16
C SER A 38 8.16 -7.83 14.73
N LYS A 39 7.80 -7.68 13.46
CA LYS A 39 7.24 -6.46 12.93
C LYS A 39 6.40 -6.74 11.69
N ALA A 40 5.31 -6.02 11.56
CA ALA A 40 4.50 -6.02 10.34
C ALA A 40 4.42 -4.58 9.82
N ILE A 41 4.60 -4.41 8.51
CA ILE A 41 4.54 -3.11 7.85
C ILE A 41 3.52 -3.20 6.73
N ASP A 42 2.57 -2.26 6.73
CA ASP A 42 1.57 -2.15 5.68
C ASP A 42 1.93 -1.00 4.75
N LYS A 43 1.88 -1.26 3.44
CA LYS A 43 2.17 -0.26 2.41
C LYS A 43 1.12 -0.31 1.32
N PRO A 44 0.83 0.85 0.70
CA PRO A 44 -0.02 0.85 -0.50
C PRO A 44 0.60 0.01 -1.60
N GLY A 45 -0.21 -0.79 -2.29
CA GLY A 45 0.23 -1.65 -3.38
C GLY A 45 -0.58 -1.43 -4.65
N GLY A 46 -0.11 -2.00 -5.75
CA GLY A 46 -0.76 -1.84 -7.04
C GLY A 46 -0.84 -0.38 -7.47
N ALA A 47 -2.02 0.03 -7.96
CA ALA A 47 -2.24 1.40 -8.38
C ALA A 47 -2.03 2.41 -7.24
N ALA A 48 -2.28 2.02 -6.01
CA ALA A 48 -2.06 2.89 -4.85
C ALA A 48 -0.58 3.21 -4.66
N ASN A 49 0.30 2.23 -4.88
CA ASN A 49 1.74 2.46 -4.82
C ASN A 49 2.21 3.41 -5.92
N VAL A 50 1.69 3.24 -7.13
CA VAL A 50 2.01 4.12 -8.25
C VAL A 50 1.58 5.55 -7.93
N ALA A 51 0.36 5.72 -7.44
CA ALA A 51 -0.18 7.04 -7.09
C ALA A 51 0.66 7.71 -6.00
N LYS A 52 1.04 6.95 -4.97
CA LYS A 52 1.86 7.48 -3.89
C LYS A 52 3.22 7.97 -4.40
N ASN A 53 3.87 7.17 -5.25
CA ASN A 53 5.17 7.54 -5.80
C ASN A 53 5.07 8.81 -6.66
N LEU A 54 4.05 8.92 -7.48
CA LEU A 54 3.85 10.11 -8.30
C LEU A 54 3.56 11.35 -7.46
N SER A 55 2.78 11.18 -6.40
CA SER A 55 2.49 12.26 -5.47
C SER A 55 3.77 12.72 -4.75
N ASP A 56 4.62 11.79 -4.35
CA ASP A 56 5.89 12.10 -3.72
C ASP A 56 6.83 12.88 -4.65
N PHE A 57 6.70 12.67 -5.96
CA PHE A 57 7.41 13.45 -6.97
C PHE A 57 6.82 14.84 -7.21
N GLY A 58 5.76 15.19 -6.51
CA GLY A 58 5.13 16.49 -6.65
C GLY A 58 4.06 16.58 -7.71
N MET A 59 3.61 15.44 -8.26
CA MET A 59 2.50 15.42 -9.20
C MET A 59 1.17 15.61 -8.47
N ASP A 60 0.20 16.15 -9.17
CA ASP A 60 -1.17 16.25 -8.69
C ASP A 60 -1.92 15.00 -9.14
N VAL A 61 -2.09 14.05 -8.24
CA VAL A 61 -2.57 12.71 -8.57
C VAL A 61 -4.03 12.53 -8.15
N THR A 62 -4.83 12.00 -9.07
CA THR A 62 -6.16 11.46 -8.76
C THR A 62 -6.09 9.95 -8.93
N LEU A 63 -6.51 9.22 -7.92
CA LEU A 63 -6.51 7.77 -7.92
C LEU A 63 -7.95 7.25 -7.96
N ILE A 64 -8.23 6.40 -8.93
CA ILE A 64 -9.51 5.69 -9.04
C ILE A 64 -9.23 4.20 -8.97
N GLY A 65 -9.85 3.52 -8.01
CA GLY A 65 -9.67 2.09 -7.84
C GLY A 65 -10.82 1.46 -7.08
N LEU A 66 -10.88 0.14 -7.15
CA LEU A 66 -11.84 -0.65 -6.40
C LEU A 66 -11.17 -1.23 -5.17
N THR A 67 -11.85 -1.16 -4.04
CA THR A 67 -11.42 -1.79 -2.81
C THR A 67 -12.57 -2.56 -2.19
N GLY A 68 -12.26 -3.56 -1.36
CA GLY A 68 -13.26 -4.18 -0.51
C GLY A 68 -13.63 -3.28 0.68
N LYS A 69 -14.55 -3.76 1.49
CA LYS A 69 -14.95 -3.08 2.72
C LYS A 69 -14.47 -3.87 3.93
N ASP A 70 -13.18 -4.11 4.00
CA ASP A 70 -12.56 -4.89 5.06
C ASP A 70 -11.50 -4.08 5.81
N GLU A 71 -10.84 -4.71 6.77
CA GLU A 71 -9.79 -4.07 7.54
C GLU A 71 -8.65 -3.58 6.65
N ALA A 72 -8.26 -4.38 5.67
CA ALA A 72 -7.17 -4.01 4.77
C ALA A 72 -7.52 -2.76 3.96
N ALA A 73 -8.76 -2.65 3.49
CA ALA A 73 -9.22 -1.47 2.77
C ALA A 73 -9.20 -0.23 3.66
N MET A 74 -9.65 -0.36 4.91
CA MET A 74 -9.63 0.74 5.87
C MET A 74 -8.20 1.19 6.16
N LYS A 75 -7.29 0.25 6.33
CA LYS A 75 -5.88 0.54 6.57
C LYS A 75 -5.25 1.24 5.37
N LEU A 76 -5.56 0.76 4.17
CA LEU A 76 -5.09 1.38 2.93
C LEU A 76 -5.58 2.81 2.80
N PHE A 77 -6.85 3.05 3.12
CA PHE A 77 -7.42 4.39 3.09
C PHE A 77 -6.70 5.34 4.05
N GLU A 78 -6.39 4.87 5.26
CA GLU A 78 -5.64 5.67 6.23
C GLU A 78 -4.25 6.05 5.68
N LEU A 79 -3.53 5.08 5.10
CA LEU A 79 -2.20 5.34 4.56
C LEU A 79 -2.25 6.33 3.39
N LEU A 80 -3.24 6.22 2.52
CA LEU A 80 -3.38 7.11 1.37
C LEU A 80 -3.88 8.49 1.76
N SER A 81 -4.71 8.60 2.77
CA SER A 81 -5.25 9.90 3.17
C SER A 81 -4.19 10.83 3.73
N GLU A 82 -3.09 10.31 4.23
CA GLU A 82 -1.95 11.13 4.66
C GLU A 82 -1.21 11.76 3.47
N ASP A 83 -1.12 11.03 2.36
CA ASP A 83 -0.34 11.43 1.19
C ASP A 83 -1.21 11.94 0.04
N LEU A 84 -2.42 11.40 -0.10
CA LEU A 84 -3.29 11.64 -1.24
C LEU A 84 -4.68 12.11 -0.80
N LEU A 85 -4.73 12.88 0.26
CA LEU A 85 -5.99 13.42 0.78
C LEU A 85 -6.79 14.08 -0.35
N ASP A 86 -8.08 13.82 -0.41
CA ASP A 86 -9.01 14.33 -1.42
C ASP A 86 -8.78 13.77 -2.83
N ARG A 87 -7.88 12.81 -2.99
CA ARG A 87 -7.57 12.27 -4.30
C ARG A 87 -8.00 10.83 -4.48
N LEU A 88 -8.39 10.18 -3.41
CA LEU A 88 -8.85 8.80 -3.44
C LEU A 88 -10.36 8.78 -3.67
N LEU A 89 -10.76 8.14 -4.76
CA LEU A 89 -12.18 7.97 -5.09
C LEU A 89 -12.56 6.51 -4.86
N GLU A 90 -13.61 6.31 -4.08
CA GLU A 90 -14.14 4.97 -3.81
C GLU A 90 -15.41 4.74 -4.63
N PRO A 91 -15.64 3.51 -5.13
CA PRO A 91 -16.87 3.17 -5.83
C PRO A 91 -18.09 3.12 -4.92
#